data_b66680509bf05d80a47f304dc6d9fdb6
#
_entry.id   b66680509bf05d80a47f304dc6d9fdb6
#
_cell.length_a   1.000
_cell.length_b   1.000
_cell.length_c   1.000
_cell.angle_alpha   90.00
_cell.angle_beta   90.00
_cell.angle_gamma   90.00
#
_symmetry.space_group_name_H-M   'P 1'
#
loop_
_entity.id
_entity.type
_entity.pdbx_description
1 polymer ?
#
loop_
_entity_poly.entity_id
_entity_poly.type
_entity_poly.pdbx_seq_one_letter_code
_entity_poly.pdbx_strand_id
1 'polypeptide(L)'
;MRKVSRTDITGPASLLSAGQAGEKELQKAIRHYGSATKKKFPFAAYKGDDVRHTLEKLFHGKCAYCESSYDITGPVDIEHYRPKGQVEGIPEHRGYWCLAGDWTNLLPSCLDCNRRRYQLVPEEFASLTRALESARQGGYRAILSGKEASFPLAAGGIRVIDRPDPADMVVALEAEEALLLDPTRDDPAAHLKFFIDRENPLGLVFPASSSEIEVLALPAATSSTEVLETAREAGVSVRGAVSIQVYGLNRIALIQERTRVLRKLELLATIVIDMFAVVDSLSRLQVAERDRPILNKAILRARGAASRALGEIRGMASPSAPFSAMVAAWIEAFKKDISTPQPVPEALGDDPTVAGLINA
;
A
#
# COMPACT_ATOMS: atom_id res chain seq x y z
N MET A 1 -1.51 -0.04 0.22
CA MET A 1 -2.29 1.16 -0.21
C MET A 1 -3.17 1.57 0.96
N ARG A 2 -3.17 2.84 1.32
CA ARG A 2 -3.95 3.42 2.43
C ARG A 2 -5.04 4.33 1.87
N LYS A 3 -6.23 4.30 2.46
CA LYS A 3 -7.28 5.28 2.15
C LYS A 3 -6.82 6.70 2.51
N VAL A 4 -7.07 7.65 1.62
CA VAL A 4 -6.67 9.06 1.76
C VAL A 4 -7.88 9.95 1.47
N SER A 5 -8.24 10.84 2.40
CA SER A 5 -9.31 11.82 2.20
C SER A 5 -8.76 13.12 1.61
N ARG A 6 -9.47 13.66 0.62
CA ARG A 6 -9.18 15.01 0.08
C ARG A 6 -9.91 16.12 0.82
N THR A 7 -10.78 15.78 1.79
CA THR A 7 -11.65 16.78 2.47
C THR A 7 -10.86 17.74 3.34
N ASP A 8 -9.69 17.33 3.84
CA ASP A 8 -8.91 18.09 4.81
C ASP A 8 -7.85 18.97 4.14
N ILE A 9 -7.80 18.98 2.82
CA ILE A 9 -6.84 19.78 2.04
C ILE A 9 -7.55 20.60 0.98
N THR A 10 -7.25 21.90 0.97
CA THR A 10 -7.62 22.76 -0.17
C THR A 10 -6.80 22.35 -1.38
N GLY A 11 -7.47 22.01 -2.49
CA GLY A 11 -6.79 21.67 -3.74
C GLY A 11 -6.01 22.84 -4.34
N PRO A 12 -5.14 22.58 -5.34
CA PRO A 12 -4.25 23.59 -5.91
C PRO A 12 -5.01 24.68 -6.64
N ALA A 13 -4.70 25.94 -6.31
CA ALA A 13 -5.38 27.09 -6.87
C ALA A 13 -5.17 27.20 -8.39
N SER A 14 -4.01 26.79 -8.90
CA SER A 14 -3.72 26.78 -10.34
C SER A 14 -4.69 25.91 -11.16
N LEU A 15 -5.28 24.89 -10.56
CA LEU A 15 -6.24 24.00 -11.23
C LEU A 15 -7.71 24.35 -10.92
N LEU A 16 -8.01 24.84 -9.73
CA LEU A 16 -9.38 24.99 -9.22
C LEU A 16 -9.94 26.42 -9.36
N SER A 17 -9.07 27.44 -9.38
CA SER A 17 -9.55 28.82 -9.44
C SER A 17 -9.88 29.26 -10.87
N ALA A 18 -10.95 30.04 -10.99
CA ALA A 18 -11.38 30.60 -12.27
C ALA A 18 -10.26 31.45 -12.91
N GLY A 19 -10.12 31.34 -14.22
CA GLY A 19 -9.11 32.04 -15.00
C GLY A 19 -7.67 31.57 -14.79
N GLN A 20 -7.43 30.50 -14.04
CA GLN A 20 -6.10 29.94 -13.81
C GLN A 20 -5.68 28.90 -14.88
N ALA A 21 -4.51 28.30 -14.68
CA ALA A 21 -3.88 27.43 -15.66
C ALA A 21 -4.76 26.23 -16.08
N GLY A 22 -5.43 25.58 -15.11
CA GLY A 22 -6.29 24.42 -15.36
C GLY A 22 -7.46 24.74 -16.29
N GLU A 23 -8.22 25.80 -15.99
CA GLU A 23 -9.34 26.23 -16.83
C GLU A 23 -8.88 26.67 -18.22
N LYS A 24 -7.83 27.50 -18.29
CA LYS A 24 -7.28 27.97 -19.58
C LYS A 24 -6.79 26.81 -20.45
N GLU A 25 -6.16 25.81 -19.85
CA GLU A 25 -5.69 24.61 -20.56
C GLU A 25 -6.86 23.76 -21.03
N LEU A 26 -7.87 23.53 -20.19
CA LEU A 26 -9.08 22.80 -20.57
C LEU A 26 -9.80 23.46 -21.76
N GLN A 27 -9.96 24.77 -21.77
CA GLN A 27 -10.57 25.51 -22.88
C GLN A 27 -9.77 25.36 -24.20
N LYS A 28 -8.43 25.36 -24.12
CA LYS A 28 -7.57 25.08 -25.28
C LYS A 28 -7.71 23.63 -25.75
N ALA A 29 -7.78 22.68 -24.84
CA ALA A 29 -7.94 21.26 -25.14
C ALA A 29 -9.31 20.98 -25.81
N ILE A 30 -10.39 21.60 -25.33
CA ILE A 30 -11.73 21.51 -25.94
C ILE A 30 -11.67 21.94 -27.42
N ARG A 31 -11.07 23.10 -27.73
CA ARG A 31 -10.91 23.58 -29.12
C ARG A 31 -10.02 22.64 -29.94
N HIS A 32 -8.94 22.12 -29.35
CA HIS A 32 -8.03 21.21 -30.02
C HIS A 32 -8.72 19.88 -30.39
N TYR A 33 -9.39 19.23 -29.46
CA TYR A 33 -10.07 17.96 -29.70
C TYR A 33 -11.41 18.10 -30.45
N GLY A 34 -12.00 19.27 -30.46
CA GLY A 34 -13.13 19.63 -31.34
C GLY A 34 -12.75 19.81 -32.81
N SER A 35 -11.46 19.93 -33.13
CA SER A 35 -10.96 19.96 -34.51
C SER A 35 -10.62 18.55 -35.01
N ALA A 36 -10.48 18.38 -36.32
CA ALA A 36 -10.14 17.10 -36.97
C ALA A 36 -8.69 16.62 -36.70
N THR A 37 -7.98 17.24 -35.76
CA THR A 37 -6.59 16.88 -35.47
C THR A 37 -6.46 15.52 -34.78
N LYS A 38 -5.45 14.75 -35.20
CA LYS A 38 -5.04 13.49 -34.54
C LYS A 38 -3.86 13.68 -33.55
N LYS A 39 -3.32 14.90 -33.46
CA LYS A 39 -2.17 15.18 -32.58
C LYS A 39 -2.59 15.20 -31.10
N LYS A 40 -1.76 14.68 -30.22
CA LYS A 40 -1.97 14.77 -28.77
C LYS A 40 -1.79 16.21 -28.30
N PHE A 41 -2.65 16.66 -27.40
CA PHE A 41 -2.52 17.98 -26.79
C PHE A 41 -1.42 17.96 -25.71
N PRO A 42 -0.54 18.97 -25.64
CA PRO A 42 0.56 19.02 -24.69
C PRO A 42 0.09 19.60 -23.33
N PHE A 43 -0.48 18.75 -22.47
CA PHE A 43 -0.91 19.14 -21.13
C PHE A 43 0.27 19.50 -20.22
N ALA A 44 0.15 20.60 -19.49
CA ALA A 44 1.18 21.11 -18.61
C ALA A 44 0.64 21.63 -17.25
N ALA A 45 -0.62 22.07 -17.15
CA ALA A 45 -1.18 22.67 -15.94
C ALA A 45 -1.06 21.77 -14.71
N TYR A 46 -1.24 20.45 -14.87
CA TYR A 46 -1.09 19.48 -13.77
C TYR A 46 0.33 19.40 -13.19
N LYS A 47 1.35 19.97 -13.87
CA LYS A 47 2.75 19.96 -13.44
C LYS A 47 3.10 21.13 -12.53
N GLY A 48 2.14 21.99 -12.20
CA GLY A 48 2.34 23.17 -11.37
C GLY A 48 2.97 22.83 -10.00
N ASP A 49 3.78 23.73 -9.46
CA ASP A 49 4.43 23.50 -8.17
C ASP A 49 3.42 23.39 -7.02
N ASP A 50 2.33 24.15 -7.08
CA ASP A 50 1.24 24.05 -6.10
C ASP A 50 0.52 22.71 -6.18
N VAL A 51 0.40 22.11 -7.36
CA VAL A 51 -0.16 20.76 -7.56
C VAL A 51 0.75 19.73 -6.89
N ARG A 52 2.04 19.78 -7.19
CA ARG A 52 3.05 18.90 -6.58
C ARG A 52 3.04 19.01 -5.05
N HIS A 53 3.10 20.20 -4.53
CA HIS A 53 3.11 20.50 -3.09
C HIS A 53 1.84 20.00 -2.39
N THR A 54 0.69 20.17 -3.03
CA THR A 54 -0.58 19.74 -2.46
C THR A 54 -0.68 18.20 -2.43
N LEU A 55 -0.22 17.52 -3.49
CA LEU A 55 -0.14 16.06 -3.53
C LEU A 55 0.85 15.51 -2.49
N GLU A 56 2.00 16.15 -2.33
CA GLU A 56 3.01 15.79 -1.33
C GLU A 56 2.45 15.87 0.09
N LYS A 57 1.76 16.97 0.43
CA LYS A 57 1.07 17.11 1.72
C LYS A 57 0.00 16.04 1.91
N LEU A 58 -0.85 15.80 0.91
CA LEU A 58 -1.96 14.86 0.98
C LEU A 58 -1.47 13.42 1.21
N PHE A 59 -0.37 13.04 0.59
CA PHE A 59 0.18 11.69 0.64
C PHE A 59 1.44 11.57 1.52
N HIS A 60 1.85 12.65 2.19
CA HIS A 60 3.02 12.69 3.07
C HIS A 60 4.32 12.24 2.37
N GLY A 61 4.58 12.70 1.16
CA GLY A 61 5.78 12.31 0.40
C GLY A 61 5.82 10.82 -0.02
N LYS A 62 4.65 10.16 -0.13
CA LYS A 62 4.55 8.74 -0.48
C LYS A 62 3.79 8.48 -1.75
N CYS A 63 4.16 7.41 -2.43
CA CYS A 63 3.40 6.88 -3.56
C CYS A 63 1.98 6.50 -3.13
N ALA A 64 0.97 6.98 -3.84
CA ALA A 64 -0.44 6.72 -3.58
C ALA A 64 -0.78 5.22 -3.60
N TYR A 65 -0.08 4.44 -4.42
CA TYR A 65 -0.37 3.03 -4.64
C TYR A 65 0.39 2.10 -3.70
N CYS A 66 1.71 2.23 -3.58
CA CYS A 66 2.53 1.28 -2.81
C CYS A 66 2.95 1.77 -1.42
N GLU A 67 2.70 3.05 -1.09
CA GLU A 67 3.11 3.71 0.16
C GLU A 67 4.63 3.81 0.40
N SER A 68 5.46 3.57 -0.62
CA SER A 68 6.90 3.85 -0.50
C SER A 68 7.14 5.36 -0.48
N SER A 69 8.04 5.82 0.38
CA SER A 69 8.57 7.19 0.32
C SER A 69 9.35 7.38 -0.97
N TYR A 70 9.08 8.44 -1.71
CA TYR A 70 9.78 8.72 -2.97
C TYR A 70 10.87 9.79 -2.83
N ASP A 71 10.86 10.58 -1.78
CA ASP A 71 11.84 11.66 -1.56
C ASP A 71 13.29 11.17 -1.51
N ILE A 72 13.49 9.91 -1.12
CA ILE A 72 14.82 9.29 -1.02
C ILE A 72 15.31 8.77 -2.38
N THR A 73 14.41 8.42 -3.29
CA THR A 73 14.76 7.66 -4.50
C THR A 73 14.65 8.44 -5.80
N GLY A 74 14.05 9.62 -5.79
CA GLY A 74 13.94 10.46 -6.97
C GLY A 74 12.60 11.19 -7.10
N PRO A 75 12.41 11.94 -8.18
CA PRO A 75 11.20 12.73 -8.39
C PRO A 75 9.98 11.83 -8.52
N VAL A 76 8.87 12.30 -7.94
CA VAL A 76 7.55 11.68 -8.08
C VAL A 76 6.94 12.06 -9.43
N ASP A 77 6.28 11.09 -10.07
CA ASP A 77 5.39 11.37 -11.20
C ASP A 77 4.02 11.84 -10.68
N ILE A 78 3.48 12.91 -11.27
CA ILE A 78 2.05 13.25 -11.09
C ILE A 78 1.27 12.40 -12.07
N GLU A 79 0.66 11.36 -11.53
CA GLU A 79 -0.05 10.33 -12.27
C GLU A 79 -1.52 10.71 -12.47
N HIS A 80 -2.10 10.31 -13.61
CA HIS A 80 -3.52 10.45 -13.91
C HIS A 80 -4.22 9.12 -13.67
N TYR A 81 -5.07 9.03 -12.66
CA TYR A 81 -5.83 7.80 -12.39
C TYR A 81 -6.57 7.32 -13.64
N ARG A 82 -7.30 8.19 -14.32
CA ARG A 82 -7.77 7.98 -15.70
C ARG A 82 -6.76 8.56 -16.67
N PRO A 83 -6.14 7.73 -17.53
CA PRO A 83 -5.02 8.15 -18.38
C PRO A 83 -5.40 9.28 -19.34
N LYS A 84 -4.67 10.38 -19.35
CA LYS A 84 -5.00 11.58 -20.12
C LYS A 84 -4.77 11.48 -21.63
N GLY A 85 -3.93 10.55 -22.10
CA GLY A 85 -3.40 10.58 -23.46
C GLY A 85 -3.77 9.39 -24.35
N GLN A 86 -4.08 8.26 -23.76
CA GLN A 86 -4.50 7.03 -24.43
C GLN A 86 -4.97 6.02 -23.39
N VAL A 87 -5.70 5.00 -23.80
CA VAL A 87 -6.06 3.85 -22.97
C VAL A 87 -5.50 2.59 -23.62
N GLU A 88 -4.84 1.76 -22.83
CA GLU A 88 -4.25 0.50 -23.29
C GLU A 88 -5.31 -0.42 -23.89
N GLY A 89 -5.00 -1.03 -25.04
CA GLY A 89 -5.89 -1.94 -25.76
C GLY A 89 -7.01 -1.25 -26.57
N ILE A 90 -7.10 0.10 -26.54
CA ILE A 90 -8.15 0.85 -27.26
C ILE A 90 -7.50 1.97 -28.07
N PRO A 91 -6.97 1.66 -29.27
CA PRO A 91 -6.19 2.62 -30.07
C PRO A 91 -6.95 3.90 -30.46
N GLU A 92 -8.28 3.84 -30.63
CA GLU A 92 -9.14 4.97 -30.96
C GLU A 92 -9.41 5.90 -29.77
N HIS A 93 -9.17 5.44 -28.54
CA HIS A 93 -9.43 6.24 -27.34
C HIS A 93 -8.34 7.29 -27.12
N ARG A 94 -8.71 8.55 -27.20
CA ARG A 94 -7.80 9.70 -27.05
C ARG A 94 -7.34 9.97 -25.60
N GLY A 95 -7.62 9.05 -24.68
CA GLY A 95 -7.46 9.24 -23.24
C GLY A 95 -8.56 10.11 -22.64
N TYR A 96 -8.57 10.22 -21.34
CA TYR A 96 -9.47 11.10 -20.56
C TYR A 96 -8.90 12.52 -20.54
N TRP A 97 -8.69 13.06 -21.73
CA TRP A 97 -8.02 14.36 -21.92
C TRP A 97 -8.70 15.51 -21.15
N CYS A 98 -10.02 15.46 -20.98
CA CYS A 98 -10.78 16.45 -20.23
C CYS A 98 -10.51 16.43 -18.73
N LEU A 99 -9.95 15.34 -18.21
CA LEU A 99 -9.55 15.17 -16.80
C LEU A 99 -8.05 15.40 -16.57
N ALA A 100 -7.31 15.89 -17.57
CA ALA A 100 -5.86 16.09 -17.43
C ALA A 100 -5.47 17.14 -16.38
N GLY A 101 -6.31 18.17 -16.19
CA GLY A 101 -6.16 19.19 -15.14
C GLY A 101 -7.14 19.01 -13.99
N ASP A 102 -7.88 17.91 -13.94
CA ASP A 102 -8.79 17.64 -12.84
C ASP A 102 -8.02 17.17 -11.61
N TRP A 103 -8.05 17.99 -10.56
CA TRP A 103 -7.40 17.70 -9.29
C TRP A 103 -7.76 16.33 -8.73
N THR A 104 -9.01 15.89 -8.88
CA THR A 104 -9.49 14.60 -8.34
C THR A 104 -8.97 13.39 -9.13
N ASN A 105 -8.40 13.61 -10.31
CA ASN A 105 -7.80 12.59 -11.17
C ASN A 105 -6.27 12.47 -11.00
N LEU A 106 -5.65 13.31 -10.14
CA LEU A 106 -4.20 13.37 -9.97
C LEU A 106 -3.74 12.68 -8.69
N LEU A 107 -2.69 11.86 -8.79
CA LEU A 107 -2.10 11.10 -7.69
C LEU A 107 -0.57 11.15 -7.77
N PRO A 108 0.17 11.19 -6.64
CA PRO A 108 1.60 11.04 -6.67
C PRO A 108 1.97 9.56 -6.82
N SER A 109 2.78 9.20 -7.79
CA SER A 109 3.19 7.83 -8.03
C SER A 109 4.70 7.69 -8.20
N CYS A 110 5.28 6.66 -7.59
CA CYS A 110 6.68 6.30 -7.89
C CYS A 110 6.77 5.72 -9.31
N LEU A 111 7.97 5.74 -9.88
CA LEU A 111 8.24 5.30 -11.24
C LEU A 111 7.76 3.88 -11.52
N ASP A 112 7.93 2.98 -10.54
CA ASP A 112 7.57 1.56 -10.67
C ASP A 112 6.06 1.30 -10.71
N CYS A 113 5.29 2.07 -9.96
CA CYS A 113 3.83 1.95 -10.00
C CYS A 113 3.21 2.64 -11.22
N ASN A 114 3.89 3.67 -11.77
CA ASN A 114 3.39 4.45 -12.90
C ASN A 114 3.87 3.93 -14.25
N ARG A 115 5.20 3.83 -14.45
CA ARG A 115 5.79 3.54 -15.77
C ARG A 115 5.81 2.05 -16.05
N ARG A 116 5.32 1.67 -17.22
CA ARG A 116 5.27 0.27 -17.63
C ARG A 116 6.66 -0.24 -17.97
N ARG A 117 7.08 -1.26 -17.22
CA ARG A 117 8.38 -1.90 -17.39
C ARG A 117 8.40 -3.32 -16.83
N TYR A 118 9.38 -4.12 -17.24
CA TYR A 118 9.58 -5.43 -16.63
C TYR A 118 10.05 -5.29 -15.19
N GLN A 119 9.32 -5.94 -14.28
CA GLN A 119 9.61 -5.98 -12.85
C GLN A 119 9.64 -7.43 -12.38
N LEU A 120 10.58 -7.75 -11.50
CA LEU A 120 10.69 -9.08 -10.95
C LEU A 120 9.63 -9.31 -9.87
N VAL A 121 8.94 -10.43 -9.97
CA VAL A 121 8.00 -10.94 -8.98
C VAL A 121 8.36 -12.39 -8.63
N PRO A 122 7.95 -12.92 -7.46
CA PRO A 122 8.12 -14.35 -7.15
C PRO A 122 7.42 -15.23 -8.20
N GLU A 123 8.02 -16.37 -8.54
CA GLU A 123 7.49 -17.27 -9.57
C GLU A 123 6.22 -17.98 -9.14
N GLU A 124 6.16 -18.43 -7.89
CA GLU A 124 5.04 -19.20 -7.36
C GLU A 124 4.35 -18.50 -6.20
N PHE A 125 3.05 -18.40 -6.35
CA PHE A 125 2.14 -17.95 -5.29
C PHE A 125 1.08 -19.02 -4.96
N ALA A 126 1.23 -20.23 -5.46
CA ALA A 126 0.23 -21.32 -5.31
C ALA A 126 0.01 -21.73 -3.84
N SER A 127 0.98 -21.48 -2.97
CA SER A 127 0.83 -21.56 -1.52
C SER A 127 1.79 -20.58 -0.85
N LEU A 128 1.48 -20.17 0.37
CA LEU A 128 2.37 -19.34 1.16
C LEU A 128 3.77 -19.95 1.32
N THR A 129 3.82 -21.27 1.62
CA THR A 129 5.08 -21.98 1.77
C THR A 129 5.93 -21.87 0.51
N ARG A 130 5.33 -22.09 -0.67
CA ARG A 130 6.04 -21.97 -1.96
C ARG A 130 6.43 -20.54 -2.30
N ALA A 131 5.58 -19.56 -1.99
CA ALA A 131 5.94 -18.15 -2.17
C ALA A 131 7.12 -17.74 -1.28
N LEU A 132 7.17 -18.23 -0.03
CA LEU A 132 8.29 -18.04 0.88
C LEU A 132 9.56 -18.73 0.40
N GLU A 133 9.46 -19.97 -0.05
CA GLU A 133 10.58 -20.73 -0.60
C GLU A 133 11.10 -20.10 -1.89
N SER A 134 10.23 -19.74 -2.83
CA SER A 134 10.60 -19.06 -4.06
C SER A 134 11.28 -17.71 -3.78
N ALA A 135 10.75 -16.91 -2.86
CA ALA A 135 11.37 -15.66 -2.47
C ALA A 135 12.74 -15.83 -1.79
N ARG A 136 12.98 -16.96 -1.09
CA ARG A 136 14.25 -17.29 -0.45
C ARG A 136 15.25 -17.92 -1.42
N GLN A 137 14.81 -18.73 -2.37
CA GLN A 137 15.66 -19.49 -3.30
C GLN A 137 15.97 -18.74 -4.60
N GLY A 138 15.40 -17.52 -4.78
CA GLY A 138 15.66 -16.69 -5.95
C GLY A 138 14.87 -17.11 -7.20
N GLY A 139 13.75 -17.82 -7.03
CA GLY A 139 12.79 -18.10 -8.08
C GLY A 139 11.98 -16.86 -8.42
N TYR A 140 12.44 -16.11 -9.42
CA TYR A 140 11.81 -14.84 -9.84
C TYR A 140 11.51 -14.86 -11.32
N ARG A 141 10.36 -14.35 -11.71
CA ARG A 141 10.06 -14.07 -13.11
C ARG A 141 9.85 -12.59 -13.37
N ALA A 142 10.14 -12.15 -14.58
CA ALA A 142 9.86 -10.80 -15.01
C ALA A 142 8.42 -10.70 -15.54
N ILE A 143 7.64 -9.78 -14.99
CA ILE A 143 6.32 -9.40 -15.52
C ILE A 143 6.33 -7.96 -15.96
N LEU A 144 5.51 -7.64 -16.96
CA LEU A 144 5.29 -6.26 -17.39
C LEU A 144 4.24 -5.62 -16.49
N SER A 145 4.65 -4.68 -15.64
CA SER A 145 3.78 -3.95 -14.72
C SER A 145 4.10 -2.46 -14.71
N GLY A 146 3.25 -1.68 -14.07
CA GLY A 146 3.23 -0.22 -14.13
C GLY A 146 1.99 0.28 -14.86
N LYS A 147 1.28 1.22 -14.26
CA LYS A 147 -0.05 1.64 -14.72
C LYS A 147 -0.05 2.29 -16.11
N GLU A 148 0.82 3.28 -16.31
CA GLU A 148 0.93 4.04 -17.58
C GLU A 148 -0.43 4.39 -18.21
N ALA A 149 -0.83 3.66 -19.26
CA ALA A 149 -2.11 3.84 -19.97
C ALA A 149 -3.15 2.77 -19.58
N SER A 150 -2.83 1.88 -18.63
CA SER A 150 -3.74 0.81 -18.23
C SER A 150 -4.91 1.37 -17.43
N PHE A 151 -6.12 1.06 -17.88
CA PHE A 151 -7.36 1.43 -17.20
C PHE A 151 -8.46 0.41 -17.54
N PRO A 152 -8.36 -0.82 -17.00
CA PRO A 152 -9.35 -1.87 -17.23
C PRO A 152 -10.66 -1.57 -16.50
N LEU A 153 -11.77 -1.98 -17.12
CA LEU A 153 -13.11 -1.86 -16.57
C LEU A 153 -13.70 -3.25 -16.30
N ALA A 154 -14.70 -3.32 -15.43
CA ALA A 154 -15.52 -4.51 -15.25
C ALA A 154 -16.30 -4.83 -16.55
N ALA A 155 -16.78 -6.06 -16.69
CA ALA A 155 -17.47 -6.53 -17.90
C ALA A 155 -18.76 -5.74 -18.20
N GLY A 156 -19.41 -5.14 -17.20
CA GLY A 156 -20.59 -4.28 -17.34
C GLY A 156 -20.27 -2.79 -17.48
N GLY A 157 -19.00 -2.40 -17.31
CA GLY A 157 -18.60 -1.00 -17.29
C GLY A 157 -18.73 -0.32 -18.67
N ILE A 158 -19.29 0.86 -18.66
CA ILE A 158 -19.52 1.67 -19.88
C ILE A 158 -18.40 2.70 -19.99
N ARG A 159 -17.46 2.45 -20.91
CA ARG A 159 -16.31 3.34 -21.10
C ARG A 159 -16.71 4.70 -21.66
N VAL A 160 -16.25 5.75 -21.01
CA VAL A 160 -16.35 7.12 -21.52
C VAL A 160 -15.34 7.32 -22.63
N ILE A 161 -15.80 7.44 -23.87
CA ILE A 161 -14.95 7.58 -25.06
C ILE A 161 -14.56 9.03 -25.34
N ASP A 162 -15.45 9.98 -25.05
CA ASP A 162 -15.19 11.41 -25.21
C ASP A 162 -15.70 12.17 -23.98
N ARG A 163 -15.48 13.48 -23.94
CA ARG A 163 -15.88 14.32 -22.83
C ARG A 163 -17.40 14.31 -22.65
N PRO A 164 -17.93 13.83 -21.54
CA PRO A 164 -19.35 13.96 -21.20
C PRO A 164 -19.75 15.43 -20.99
N ASP A 165 -21.03 15.72 -21.02
CA ASP A 165 -21.51 16.99 -20.52
C ASP A 165 -21.12 17.17 -19.04
N PRO A 166 -20.78 18.40 -18.60
CA PRO A 166 -20.38 18.64 -17.23
C PRO A 166 -21.40 18.15 -16.19
N ALA A 167 -22.70 18.22 -16.50
CA ALA A 167 -23.76 17.74 -15.63
C ALA A 167 -23.76 16.20 -15.45
N ASP A 168 -23.38 15.47 -16.50
CA ASP A 168 -23.39 14.00 -16.53
C ASP A 168 -22.02 13.38 -16.19
N MET A 169 -21.00 14.20 -16.04
CA MET A 169 -19.61 13.74 -15.87
C MET A 169 -19.45 12.72 -14.75
N VAL A 170 -20.01 12.99 -13.57
CA VAL A 170 -19.87 12.10 -12.41
C VAL A 170 -20.53 10.75 -12.70
N VAL A 171 -21.77 10.77 -13.17
CA VAL A 171 -22.54 9.55 -13.47
C VAL A 171 -21.86 8.72 -14.55
N ALA A 172 -21.36 9.35 -15.60
CA ALA A 172 -20.65 8.68 -16.68
C ALA A 172 -19.36 8.01 -16.20
N LEU A 173 -18.59 8.69 -15.34
CA LEU A 173 -17.35 8.16 -14.79
C LEU A 173 -17.58 7.03 -13.77
N GLU A 174 -18.69 7.05 -13.04
CA GLU A 174 -19.08 5.97 -12.11
C GLU A 174 -19.56 4.73 -12.89
N ALA A 175 -20.30 4.91 -13.98
CA ALA A 175 -20.78 3.83 -14.85
C ALA A 175 -19.64 3.04 -15.54
N GLU A 176 -18.40 3.51 -15.47
CA GLU A 176 -17.23 2.78 -16.00
C GLU A 176 -16.89 1.54 -15.18
N GLU A 177 -17.27 1.48 -13.89
CA GLU A 177 -16.91 0.37 -13.01
C GLU A 177 -15.42 0.02 -13.08
N ALA A 178 -14.56 1.00 -12.82
CA ALA A 178 -13.11 0.86 -12.93
C ALA A 178 -12.57 -0.23 -12.01
N LEU A 179 -11.71 -1.10 -12.54
CA LEU A 179 -11.10 -2.19 -11.79
C LEU A 179 -9.89 -1.76 -10.95
N LEU A 180 -9.24 -0.66 -11.30
CA LEU A 180 -8.14 -0.13 -10.51
C LEU A 180 -8.65 0.56 -9.24
N LEU A 181 -7.91 0.42 -8.16
CA LEU A 181 -8.20 1.12 -6.91
C LEU A 181 -7.63 2.55 -6.95
N ASP A 182 -8.48 3.51 -6.61
CA ASP A 182 -8.10 4.89 -6.32
C ASP A 182 -8.14 5.11 -4.80
N PRO A 183 -7.00 5.31 -4.11
CA PRO A 183 -6.98 5.44 -2.66
C PRO A 183 -7.72 6.67 -2.12
N THR A 184 -8.10 7.60 -3.00
CA THR A 184 -8.87 8.79 -2.59
C THR A 184 -10.40 8.62 -2.72
N ARG A 185 -10.85 7.55 -3.39
CA ARG A 185 -12.27 7.25 -3.64
C ARG A 185 -12.69 5.93 -3.02
N ASP A 186 -11.81 4.92 -3.12
CA ASP A 186 -12.06 3.58 -2.64
C ASP A 186 -11.60 3.38 -1.19
N ASP A 187 -12.02 2.27 -0.61
CA ASP A 187 -11.41 1.73 0.60
C ASP A 187 -10.49 0.56 0.23
N PRO A 188 -9.15 0.77 0.16
CA PRO A 188 -8.24 -0.30 -0.19
C PRO A 188 -8.29 -1.51 0.75
N ALA A 189 -8.66 -1.33 2.02
CA ALA A 189 -8.73 -2.43 2.99
C ALA A 189 -9.86 -3.43 2.68
N ALA A 190 -10.90 -3.00 1.95
CA ALA A 190 -11.94 -3.89 1.45
C ALA A 190 -11.49 -4.79 0.29
N HIS A 191 -10.36 -4.47 -0.35
CA HIS A 191 -9.90 -5.12 -1.57
C HIS A 191 -8.50 -5.75 -1.45
N LEU A 192 -7.68 -5.27 -0.52
CA LEU A 192 -6.28 -5.67 -0.34
C LEU A 192 -6.06 -6.11 1.10
N LYS A 193 -5.40 -7.25 1.28
CA LYS A 193 -4.91 -7.72 2.58
C LYS A 193 -3.39 -7.85 2.56
N PHE A 194 -2.76 -7.60 3.69
CA PHE A 194 -1.34 -7.89 3.89
C PHE A 194 -1.19 -9.27 4.51
N PHE A 195 -0.18 -10.00 4.04
CA PHE A 195 0.22 -11.22 4.72
C PHE A 195 0.91 -10.86 6.03
N ILE A 196 0.33 -11.30 7.14
CA ILE A 196 0.86 -11.09 8.49
C ILE A 196 1.05 -12.46 9.13
N ASP A 197 2.27 -12.98 8.99
CA ASP A 197 2.77 -14.12 9.75
C ASP A 197 3.91 -13.60 10.63
N ARG A 198 3.74 -13.69 11.93
CA ARG A 198 4.67 -13.12 12.90
C ARG A 198 5.93 -13.97 13.07
N GLU A 199 5.86 -15.27 12.81
CA GLU A 199 7.01 -16.17 12.84
C GLU A 199 7.82 -16.08 11.55
N ASN A 200 7.15 -15.92 10.40
CA ASN A 200 7.75 -15.88 9.08
C ASN A 200 7.36 -14.60 8.33
N PRO A 201 7.79 -13.41 8.79
CA PRO A 201 7.35 -12.15 8.19
C PRO A 201 7.74 -12.03 6.72
N LEU A 202 6.73 -11.76 5.89
CA LEU A 202 6.88 -11.54 4.45
C LEU A 202 5.93 -10.46 3.96
N GLY A 203 6.48 -9.43 3.31
CA GLY A 203 5.75 -8.24 2.88
C GLY A 203 4.89 -8.40 1.64
N LEU A 204 4.09 -9.48 1.55
CA LEU A 204 3.15 -9.74 0.46
C LEU A 204 1.82 -9.02 0.65
N VAL A 205 1.19 -8.69 -0.49
CA VAL A 205 -0.18 -8.19 -0.57
C VAL A 205 -0.98 -9.16 -1.43
N PHE A 206 -2.18 -9.49 -1.00
CA PHE A 206 -3.10 -10.35 -1.75
C PHE A 206 -4.49 -9.72 -1.82
N PRO A 207 -5.31 -10.12 -2.79
CA PRO A 207 -6.67 -9.63 -2.89
C PRO A 207 -7.52 -10.14 -1.72
N ALA A 208 -8.36 -9.27 -1.17
CA ALA A 208 -9.25 -9.65 -0.07
C ALA A 208 -10.23 -10.74 -0.52
N SER A 209 -10.45 -11.74 0.34
CA SER A 209 -11.47 -12.77 0.18
C SER A 209 -12.65 -12.52 1.12
N SER A 210 -13.84 -12.93 0.71
CA SER A 210 -15.03 -12.98 1.57
C SER A 210 -15.09 -14.27 2.40
N SER A 211 -14.30 -15.30 2.04
CA SER A 211 -14.18 -16.55 2.78
C SER A 211 -13.01 -16.51 3.76
N GLU A 212 -13.12 -17.25 4.86
CA GLU A 212 -12.01 -17.45 5.82
C GLU A 212 -10.84 -18.23 5.21
N ILE A 213 -11.04 -18.86 4.05
CA ILE A 213 -9.98 -19.55 3.31
C ILE A 213 -9.10 -18.46 2.67
N GLU A 214 -7.90 -18.33 3.17
CA GLU A 214 -6.88 -17.48 2.57
C GLU A 214 -6.48 -18.03 1.21
N VAL A 215 -7.11 -17.55 0.16
CA VAL A 215 -6.62 -17.77 -1.21
C VAL A 215 -5.40 -16.89 -1.39
N LEU A 216 -4.26 -17.49 -1.16
CA LEU A 216 -2.96 -16.86 -1.23
C LEU A 216 -2.57 -16.70 -2.66
N ALA A 217 -2.63 -15.73 -3.33
CA ALA A 217 -1.92 -15.44 -4.56
C ALA A 217 -2.48 -16.03 -5.84
N LEU A 218 -2.99 -15.15 -6.61
CA LEU A 218 -3.19 -15.39 -8.02
C LEU A 218 -1.83 -15.56 -8.70
N PRO A 219 -1.68 -16.52 -9.59
CA PRO A 219 -0.46 -16.69 -10.38
C PRO A 219 -0.14 -15.34 -11.03
N ALA A 220 1.13 -15.01 -11.17
CA ALA A 220 1.55 -13.81 -11.83
C ALA A 220 1.10 -13.89 -13.30
N ALA A 221 -0.12 -13.45 -13.55
CA ALA A 221 -0.74 -13.46 -14.85
C ALA A 221 -0.03 -12.52 -15.81
N THR A 222 -0.05 -12.85 -17.08
CA THR A 222 0.59 -12.04 -18.12
C THR A 222 -0.30 -10.89 -18.59
N SER A 223 -1.59 -10.96 -18.32
CA SER A 223 -2.58 -9.96 -18.74
C SER A 223 -3.60 -9.64 -17.63
N SER A 224 -4.19 -8.45 -17.69
CA SER A 224 -5.28 -8.06 -16.78
C SER A 224 -6.52 -8.92 -16.92
N THR A 225 -6.78 -9.48 -18.13
CA THR A 225 -7.91 -10.35 -18.40
C THR A 225 -7.75 -11.69 -17.67
N GLU A 226 -6.57 -12.31 -17.76
CA GLU A 226 -6.25 -13.55 -17.07
C GLU A 226 -6.37 -13.39 -15.54
N VAL A 227 -5.87 -12.29 -14.98
CA VAL A 227 -6.03 -11.98 -13.54
C VAL A 227 -7.49 -11.87 -13.14
N LEU A 228 -8.32 -11.24 -13.98
CA LEU A 228 -9.73 -11.04 -13.72
C LEU A 228 -10.48 -12.38 -13.62
N GLU A 229 -10.24 -13.28 -14.58
CA GLU A 229 -10.85 -14.60 -14.60
C GLU A 229 -10.43 -15.44 -13.39
N THR A 230 -9.13 -15.53 -13.14
CA THR A 230 -8.58 -16.28 -11.99
C THR A 230 -9.09 -15.72 -10.65
N ALA A 231 -9.22 -14.40 -10.52
CA ALA A 231 -9.74 -13.79 -9.29
C ALA A 231 -11.22 -14.10 -9.05
N ARG A 232 -12.02 -14.14 -10.12
CA ARG A 232 -13.44 -14.54 -10.04
C ARG A 232 -13.60 -15.99 -9.63
N GLU A 233 -12.85 -16.89 -10.25
CA GLU A 233 -12.85 -18.32 -9.94
C GLU A 233 -12.41 -18.57 -8.48
N ALA A 234 -11.42 -17.84 -8.01
CA ALA A 234 -10.92 -17.94 -6.64
C ALA A 234 -11.83 -17.27 -5.59
N GLY A 235 -12.88 -16.54 -5.98
CA GLY A 235 -13.78 -15.84 -5.06
C GLY A 235 -13.13 -14.69 -4.29
N VAL A 236 -12.10 -14.06 -4.89
CA VAL A 236 -11.39 -12.92 -4.26
C VAL A 236 -11.73 -11.60 -4.95
N SER A 237 -11.37 -10.49 -4.31
CA SER A 237 -11.57 -9.17 -4.88
C SER A 237 -10.87 -9.00 -6.23
N VAL A 238 -11.65 -8.93 -7.30
CA VAL A 238 -11.16 -8.66 -8.66
C VAL A 238 -10.42 -7.33 -8.72
N ARG A 239 -10.96 -6.27 -8.10
CA ARG A 239 -10.32 -4.95 -8.05
C ARG A 239 -8.97 -5.01 -7.33
N GLY A 240 -8.91 -5.78 -6.23
CA GLY A 240 -7.67 -6.03 -5.51
C GLY A 240 -6.64 -6.74 -6.38
N ALA A 241 -7.02 -7.84 -7.02
CA ALA A 241 -6.15 -8.64 -7.88
C ALA A 241 -5.58 -7.84 -9.06
N VAL A 242 -6.44 -7.14 -9.81
CA VAL A 242 -6.04 -6.30 -10.94
C VAL A 242 -5.13 -5.15 -10.49
N SER A 243 -5.43 -4.52 -9.34
CA SER A 243 -4.58 -3.45 -8.80
C SER A 243 -3.20 -3.95 -8.36
N ILE A 244 -3.11 -5.14 -7.75
CA ILE A 244 -1.83 -5.76 -7.39
C ILE A 244 -0.96 -5.95 -8.62
N GLN A 245 -1.52 -6.49 -9.69
CA GLN A 245 -0.78 -6.72 -10.93
C GLN A 245 -0.39 -5.41 -11.62
N VAL A 246 -1.36 -4.54 -11.90
CA VAL A 246 -1.12 -3.32 -12.68
C VAL A 246 -0.16 -2.38 -11.98
N TYR A 247 -0.31 -2.17 -10.68
CA TYR A 247 0.61 -1.33 -9.90
C TYR A 247 1.92 -2.04 -9.49
N GLY A 248 2.06 -3.34 -9.77
CA GLY A 248 3.23 -4.13 -9.39
C GLY A 248 3.43 -4.18 -7.87
N LEU A 249 2.36 -4.37 -7.09
CA LEU A 249 2.43 -4.27 -5.62
C LEU A 249 3.20 -5.41 -4.97
N ASN A 250 3.48 -6.51 -5.68
CA ASN A 250 4.30 -7.64 -5.23
C ASN A 250 5.63 -7.75 -5.98
N ARG A 251 6.15 -6.64 -6.53
CA ARG A 251 7.52 -6.63 -7.04
C ARG A 251 8.51 -6.86 -5.89
N ILE A 252 9.60 -7.58 -6.16
CA ILE A 252 10.54 -8.09 -5.15
C ILE A 252 11.10 -7.01 -4.24
N ALA A 253 11.57 -5.91 -4.80
CA ALA A 253 12.12 -4.82 -4.00
C ALA A 253 11.10 -4.30 -2.97
N LEU A 254 9.81 -4.26 -3.33
CA LEU A 254 8.74 -3.81 -2.44
C LEU A 254 8.42 -4.86 -1.37
N ILE A 255 8.42 -6.15 -1.74
CA ILE A 255 8.28 -7.25 -0.76
C ILE A 255 9.42 -7.21 0.25
N GLN A 256 10.66 -7.08 -0.22
CA GLN A 256 11.84 -7.04 0.64
C GLN A 256 11.78 -5.86 1.64
N GLU A 257 11.39 -4.67 1.18
CA GLU A 257 11.30 -3.50 2.04
C GLU A 257 10.18 -3.63 3.08
N ARG A 258 9.01 -4.09 2.68
CA ARG A 258 7.91 -4.40 3.61
C ARG A 258 8.31 -5.48 4.62
N THR A 259 9.06 -6.49 4.20
CA THR A 259 9.58 -7.55 5.09
C THR A 259 10.53 -6.99 6.12
N ARG A 260 11.40 -6.03 5.77
CA ARG A 260 12.27 -5.34 6.74
C ARG A 260 11.45 -4.60 7.80
N VAL A 261 10.38 -3.93 7.38
CA VAL A 261 9.46 -3.24 8.29
C VAL A 261 8.78 -4.23 9.23
N LEU A 262 8.27 -5.35 8.73
CA LEU A 262 7.66 -6.40 9.56
C LEU A 262 8.64 -6.98 10.57
N ARG A 263 9.86 -7.31 10.15
CA ARG A 263 10.92 -7.81 11.06
C ARG A 263 11.26 -6.80 12.16
N LYS A 264 11.30 -5.50 11.84
CA LYS A 264 11.49 -4.45 12.84
C LYS A 264 10.33 -4.43 13.85
N LEU A 265 9.10 -4.60 13.39
CA LEU A 265 7.92 -4.67 14.26
C LEU A 265 7.98 -5.89 15.19
N GLU A 266 8.36 -7.07 14.70
CA GLU A 266 8.53 -8.27 15.56
C GLU A 266 9.62 -8.08 16.61
N LEU A 267 10.76 -7.49 16.25
CA LEU A 267 11.81 -7.15 17.22
C LEU A 267 11.29 -6.20 18.31
N LEU A 268 10.57 -5.14 17.93
CA LEU A 268 9.99 -4.19 18.89
C LEU A 268 8.92 -4.85 19.76
N ALA A 269 8.11 -5.74 19.21
CA ALA A 269 7.11 -6.51 19.95
C ALA A 269 7.76 -7.43 20.98
N THR A 270 8.83 -8.13 20.60
CA THR A 270 9.61 -8.96 21.55
C THR A 270 10.14 -8.11 22.71
N ILE A 271 10.73 -6.94 22.42
CA ILE A 271 11.20 -6.02 23.47
C ILE A 271 10.05 -5.62 24.44
N VAL A 272 8.86 -5.34 23.88
CA VAL A 272 7.68 -4.98 24.69
C VAL A 272 7.29 -6.13 25.60
N ILE A 273 7.16 -7.34 25.06
CA ILE A 273 6.76 -8.54 25.82
C ILE A 273 7.78 -8.84 26.93
N ASP A 274 9.07 -8.88 26.59
CA ASP A 274 10.14 -9.19 27.54
C ASP A 274 10.22 -8.16 28.66
N MET A 275 10.11 -6.87 28.33
CA MET A 275 10.15 -5.83 29.36
C MET A 275 8.94 -5.89 30.30
N PHE A 276 7.76 -6.25 29.82
CA PHE A 276 6.61 -6.47 30.70
C PHE A 276 6.77 -7.72 31.56
N ALA A 277 7.34 -8.82 31.03
CA ALA A 277 7.67 -10.00 31.81
C ALA A 277 8.69 -9.70 32.92
N VAL A 278 9.72 -8.90 32.62
CA VAL A 278 10.68 -8.39 33.62
C VAL A 278 10.00 -7.55 34.70
N VAL A 279 9.11 -6.63 34.30
CA VAL A 279 8.34 -5.81 35.26
C VAL A 279 7.49 -6.68 36.16
N ASP A 280 6.78 -7.67 35.60
CA ASP A 280 5.95 -8.59 36.39
C ASP A 280 6.81 -9.38 37.36
N SER A 281 7.90 -9.97 36.91
CA SER A 281 8.85 -10.72 37.77
C SER A 281 9.43 -9.86 38.88
N LEU A 282 9.91 -8.66 38.56
CA LEU A 282 10.47 -7.73 39.56
C LEU A 282 9.41 -7.26 40.57
N SER A 283 8.17 -7.08 40.13
CA SER A 283 7.07 -6.60 40.99
C SER A 283 6.66 -7.64 42.04
N ARG A 284 6.97 -8.91 41.84
CA ARG A 284 6.71 -10.02 42.80
C ARG A 284 7.82 -10.21 43.79
N LEU A 285 8.99 -9.58 43.60
CA LEU A 285 10.12 -9.74 44.53
C LEU A 285 9.86 -9.07 45.89
N GLN A 286 10.12 -9.78 46.95
CA GLN A 286 10.20 -9.24 48.30
C GLN A 286 11.66 -8.87 48.59
N VAL A 287 11.92 -7.59 48.77
CA VAL A 287 13.26 -7.07 49.03
C VAL A 287 13.29 -6.28 50.37
N ALA A 288 14.45 -6.19 51.00
CA ALA A 288 14.64 -5.36 52.17
C ALA A 288 14.35 -3.88 51.84
N GLU A 289 13.88 -3.10 52.82
CA GLU A 289 13.49 -1.69 52.64
C GLU A 289 14.61 -0.84 51.98
N ARG A 290 15.86 -1.08 52.38
CA ARG A 290 17.04 -0.41 51.79
C ARG A 290 17.24 -0.67 50.31
N ASP A 291 16.75 -1.80 49.77
CA ASP A 291 16.95 -2.21 48.39
C ASP A 291 15.73 -1.83 47.48
N ARG A 292 14.60 -1.42 48.10
CA ARG A 292 13.37 -1.03 47.42
C ARG A 292 13.56 0.08 46.40
N PRO A 293 14.38 1.14 46.64
CA PRO A 293 14.63 2.17 45.64
C PRO A 293 15.33 1.64 44.36
N ILE A 294 16.22 0.64 44.54
CA ILE A 294 16.92 0.00 43.40
C ILE A 294 15.94 -0.80 42.57
N LEU A 295 15.08 -1.60 43.22
CA LEU A 295 14.02 -2.37 42.56
C LEU A 295 13.06 -1.45 41.78
N ASN A 296 12.57 -0.39 42.43
CA ASN A 296 11.67 0.57 41.78
C ASN A 296 12.33 1.23 40.56
N LYS A 297 13.62 1.57 40.63
CA LYS A 297 14.38 2.11 39.52
C LYS A 297 14.51 1.12 38.37
N ALA A 298 14.71 -0.17 38.64
CA ALA A 298 14.77 -1.23 37.63
C ALA A 298 13.42 -1.39 36.91
N ILE A 299 12.31 -1.48 37.67
CA ILE A 299 10.95 -1.53 37.15
C ILE A 299 10.67 -0.32 36.27
N LEU A 300 11.01 0.88 36.73
CA LEU A 300 10.77 2.12 35.95
C LEU A 300 11.56 2.11 34.63
N ARG A 301 12.80 1.61 34.63
CA ARG A 301 13.62 1.49 33.42
C ARG A 301 13.02 0.50 32.41
N ALA A 302 12.58 -0.68 32.89
CA ALA A 302 11.94 -1.67 32.04
C ALA A 302 10.64 -1.14 31.43
N ARG A 303 9.78 -0.51 32.24
CA ARG A 303 8.56 0.16 31.73
C ARG A 303 8.88 1.25 30.70
N GLY A 304 9.92 2.05 30.94
CA GLY A 304 10.37 3.07 30.00
C GLY A 304 10.86 2.50 28.67
N ALA A 305 11.55 1.35 28.69
CA ALA A 305 11.97 0.65 27.48
C ALA A 305 10.76 0.14 26.67
N ALA A 306 9.81 -0.53 27.34
CA ALA A 306 8.56 -0.99 26.70
C ALA A 306 7.76 0.17 26.08
N SER A 307 7.63 1.29 26.83
CA SER A 307 6.92 2.48 26.33
C SER A 307 7.57 3.09 25.08
N ARG A 308 8.91 3.14 25.02
CA ARG A 308 9.62 3.61 23.83
C ARG A 308 9.39 2.68 22.64
N ALA A 309 9.48 1.37 22.84
CA ALA A 309 9.22 0.40 21.78
C ALA A 309 7.78 0.51 21.24
N LEU A 310 6.78 0.64 22.13
CA LEU A 310 5.38 0.88 21.74
C LEU A 310 5.20 2.22 21.02
N GLY A 311 5.92 3.26 21.44
CA GLY A 311 5.92 4.56 20.77
C GLY A 311 6.42 4.45 19.34
N GLU A 312 7.50 3.70 19.11
CA GLU A 312 8.06 3.44 17.78
C GLU A 312 7.07 2.66 16.89
N ILE A 313 6.46 1.58 17.41
CA ILE A 313 5.42 0.83 16.69
C ILE A 313 4.27 1.74 16.27
N ARG A 314 3.77 2.59 17.18
CA ARG A 314 2.71 3.56 16.86
C ARG A 314 3.16 4.58 15.82
N GLY A 315 4.38 5.06 15.91
CA GLY A 315 4.97 5.96 14.92
C GLY A 315 5.01 5.35 13.51
N MET A 316 5.35 4.07 13.42
CA MET A 316 5.36 3.33 12.14
C MET A 316 3.96 3.13 11.55
N ALA A 317 2.89 3.20 12.34
CA ALA A 317 1.50 3.19 11.86
C ALA A 317 0.97 4.58 11.47
N SER A 318 1.73 5.65 11.71
CA SER A 318 1.33 7.01 11.34
C SER A 318 1.04 7.11 9.84
N PRO A 319 0.04 7.88 9.42
CA PRO A 319 -0.20 8.17 8.01
C PRO A 319 1.02 8.68 7.25
N SER A 320 1.96 9.32 7.91
CA SER A 320 3.22 9.80 7.32
C SER A 320 4.28 8.71 7.14
N ALA A 321 4.22 7.61 7.91
CA ALA A 321 5.19 6.53 7.81
C ALA A 321 5.00 5.67 6.55
N PRO A 322 6.08 5.14 5.93
CA PRO A 322 5.97 4.19 4.83
C PRO A 322 5.20 2.94 5.23
N PHE A 323 4.41 2.39 4.32
CA PHE A 323 3.65 1.15 4.51
C PHE A 323 2.72 1.15 5.74
N SER A 324 2.22 2.33 6.12
CA SER A 324 1.40 2.50 7.33
C SER A 324 0.15 1.62 7.35
N ALA A 325 -0.47 1.31 6.19
CA ALA A 325 -1.60 0.39 6.11
C ALA A 325 -1.19 -1.05 6.51
N MET A 326 -0.01 -1.52 6.12
CA MET A 326 0.51 -2.82 6.52
C MET A 326 0.81 -2.86 8.03
N VAL A 327 1.42 -1.80 8.55
CA VAL A 327 1.72 -1.69 9.99
C VAL A 327 0.44 -1.70 10.81
N ALA A 328 -0.61 -1.01 10.37
CA ALA A 328 -1.91 -1.05 11.03
C ALA A 328 -2.50 -2.47 11.06
N ALA A 329 -2.44 -3.21 9.94
CA ALA A 329 -2.87 -4.61 9.88
C ALA A 329 -2.04 -5.50 10.83
N TRP A 330 -0.73 -5.29 10.91
CA TRP A 330 0.13 -6.00 11.85
C TRP A 330 -0.23 -5.71 13.32
N ILE A 331 -0.53 -4.45 13.66
CA ILE A 331 -0.96 -4.07 15.01
C ILE A 331 -2.25 -4.81 15.40
N GLU A 332 -3.20 -4.92 14.50
CA GLU A 332 -4.46 -5.66 14.78
C GLU A 332 -4.20 -7.16 14.99
N ALA A 333 -3.33 -7.79 14.19
CA ALA A 333 -2.89 -9.16 14.40
C ALA A 333 -2.18 -9.33 15.75
N PHE A 334 -1.25 -8.45 16.09
CA PHE A 334 -0.54 -8.46 17.35
C PHE A 334 -1.48 -8.33 18.56
N LYS A 335 -2.46 -7.43 18.51
CA LYS A 335 -3.47 -7.30 19.57
C LYS A 335 -4.28 -8.57 19.76
N LYS A 336 -4.67 -9.23 18.65
CA LYS A 336 -5.40 -10.50 18.70
C LYS A 336 -4.58 -11.58 19.42
N ASP A 337 -3.29 -11.71 19.06
CA ASP A 337 -2.42 -12.73 19.63
C ASP A 337 -2.21 -12.55 21.14
N ILE A 338 -1.93 -11.31 21.60
CA ILE A 338 -1.74 -11.05 23.04
C ILE A 338 -3.04 -11.14 23.86
N SER A 339 -4.21 -11.02 23.20
CA SER A 339 -5.51 -11.16 23.86
C SER A 339 -5.98 -12.62 23.93
N THR A 340 -5.37 -13.51 23.14
CA THR A 340 -5.67 -14.95 23.17
C THR A 340 -4.82 -15.60 24.27
N PRO A 341 -5.41 -16.29 25.25
CA PRO A 341 -4.65 -16.99 26.27
C PRO A 341 -3.69 -17.98 25.59
N GLN A 342 -2.39 -17.76 25.73
CA GLN A 342 -1.39 -18.72 25.26
C GLN A 342 -1.50 -19.96 26.15
N PRO A 343 -1.50 -21.19 25.59
CA PRO A 343 -1.33 -22.38 26.38
C PRO A 343 0.00 -22.20 27.16
N VAL A 344 -0.06 -22.35 28.48
CA VAL A 344 1.14 -22.29 29.32
C VAL A 344 2.11 -23.34 28.76
N PRO A 345 3.34 -22.96 28.34
CA PRO A 345 4.32 -23.95 27.93
C PRO A 345 4.47 -24.95 29.08
N GLU A 346 4.31 -26.24 28.84
CA GLU A 346 4.77 -27.24 29.80
C GLU A 346 6.19 -26.88 30.18
N ALA A 347 6.43 -26.76 31.48
CA ALA A 347 7.72 -26.35 32.01
C ALA A 347 8.82 -27.08 31.23
N LEU A 348 9.74 -26.31 30.64
CA LEU A 348 10.95 -26.85 30.04
C LEU A 348 11.60 -27.72 31.11
N GLY A 349 11.43 -29.05 30.96
CA GLY A 349 12.13 -29.99 31.78
C GLY A 349 13.61 -29.68 31.69
N ASP A 350 14.33 -29.82 32.76
CA ASP A 350 15.75 -29.52 32.98
C ASP A 350 16.59 -29.83 31.71
N ASP A 351 16.76 -28.82 30.84
CA ASP A 351 17.66 -28.94 29.69
C ASP A 351 19.07 -28.60 30.16
N PRO A 352 19.98 -29.59 30.24
CA PRO A 352 21.34 -29.38 30.73
C PRO A 352 22.20 -28.44 29.87
N THR A 353 21.70 -28.02 28.69
CA THR A 353 22.44 -27.10 27.81
C THR A 353 22.42 -25.63 28.28
N VAL A 354 21.48 -25.22 29.14
CA VAL A 354 21.43 -23.86 29.68
C VAL A 354 22.44 -23.65 30.80
N ALA A 355 22.85 -24.72 31.53
CA ALA A 355 23.84 -24.62 32.57
C ALA A 355 25.27 -24.29 32.09
N GLY A 356 25.57 -24.51 30.82
CA GLY A 356 26.88 -24.23 30.20
C GLY A 356 27.12 -22.77 29.77
N LEU A 357 26.08 -21.96 29.64
CA LEU A 357 26.16 -20.56 29.19
C LEU A 357 26.35 -19.53 30.31
N ILE A 358 26.20 -19.96 31.58
CA ILE A 358 26.35 -19.06 32.75
C ILE A 358 27.78 -19.08 33.31
N ASN A 359 28.62 -20.03 32.90
CA ASN A 359 29.99 -20.20 33.37
C ASN A 359 31.07 -20.00 32.30
N ALA A 360 30.81 -19.28 31.21
CA ALA A 360 31.79 -18.92 30.17
C ALA A 360 32.06 -17.40 30.16
#